data_fd405554d5a7866885b2e311cc9b85af
#
_entry.id   fd405554d5a7866885b2e311cc9b85af
#
_cell.length_a   1.000
_cell.length_b   1.000
_cell.length_c   1.000
_cell.angle_alpha   90.00
_cell.angle_beta   90.00
_cell.angle_gamma   90.00
#
_symmetry.space_group_name_H-M   'P 1'
#
loop_
_entity.id
_entity.type
_entity.pdbx_description
1 polymer ?
#
loop_
_entity_poly.entity_id
_entity_poly.type
_entity_poly.pdbx_seq_one_letter_code
_entity_poly.pdbx_strand_id
1 'polypeptide(L)'
;MNTFFKKIVNSQGFNWSVAFVILVNCILIGIEQSYQSEFISLVQEICIILFIIEIIFRWIAKSSVASFFTSIWNLIDLALIFVSLIPEDLFENSDLLTIFRIIRVVRIVRLVKVFPETVAILRVIRNSFGALLRIISLLIIMMYFYAIVGIILFKGKTHVSNRYNEMFDPFGNISEALFSLFRVTTGEDWTDLRYDLLSSDLPFWMVNIYFVSWLILSAFFLLNIIIGAVVKNYDSEYSNDKNAKQDEELKQLKIELNKLKEVKREL
;
A
#
# COMPACT_ATOMS: atom_id res chain seq x y z
N MET A 1 -26.87 24.80 -12.73
CA MET A 1 -25.80 24.08 -13.43
C MET A 1 -25.18 22.98 -12.58
N ASN A 2 -24.84 23.21 -11.30
CA ASN A 2 -24.23 22.20 -10.43
C ASN A 2 -25.09 20.95 -10.16
N THR A 3 -26.41 21.06 -10.12
CA THR A 3 -27.31 19.92 -9.81
C THR A 3 -27.35 18.87 -10.93
N PHE A 4 -27.26 19.29 -12.18
CA PHE A 4 -27.21 18.38 -13.34
C PHE A 4 -25.91 17.58 -13.36
N PHE A 5 -24.75 18.24 -13.27
CA PHE A 5 -23.45 17.56 -13.21
C PHE A 5 -23.31 16.65 -11.99
N LYS A 6 -23.85 17.07 -10.83
CA LYS A 6 -23.88 16.25 -9.62
C LYS A 6 -24.69 14.96 -9.82
N LYS A 7 -25.79 15.01 -10.57
CA LYS A 7 -26.60 13.83 -10.90
C LYS A 7 -25.85 12.89 -11.85
N ILE A 8 -25.13 13.43 -12.85
CA ILE A 8 -24.33 12.63 -13.78
C ILE A 8 -23.18 11.92 -13.04
N VAL A 9 -22.37 12.68 -12.30
CA VAL A 9 -21.17 12.14 -11.59
C VAL A 9 -21.54 11.09 -10.54
N ASN A 10 -22.73 11.19 -9.94
CA ASN A 10 -23.23 10.22 -8.97
C ASN A 10 -24.00 9.05 -9.61
N SER A 11 -24.20 9.05 -10.93
CA SER A 11 -24.90 7.96 -11.60
C SER A 11 -24.02 6.71 -11.70
N GLN A 12 -24.62 5.54 -11.56
CA GLN A 12 -23.91 4.26 -11.73
C GLN A 12 -23.33 4.12 -13.15
N GLY A 13 -24.08 4.54 -14.17
CA GLY A 13 -23.62 4.48 -15.55
C GLY A 13 -22.33 5.27 -15.79
N PHE A 14 -22.22 6.49 -15.27
CA PHE A 14 -21.02 7.30 -15.35
C PHE A 14 -19.83 6.62 -14.65
N ASN A 15 -20.04 6.09 -13.44
CA ASN A 15 -18.96 5.42 -12.70
C ASN A 15 -18.49 4.15 -13.41
N TRP A 16 -19.40 3.35 -13.99
CA TRP A 16 -19.03 2.17 -14.78
C TRP A 16 -18.32 2.53 -16.08
N SER A 17 -18.72 3.61 -16.77
CA SER A 17 -18.03 4.09 -17.98
C SER A 17 -16.60 4.53 -17.68
N VAL A 18 -16.41 5.29 -16.59
CA VAL A 18 -15.07 5.68 -16.13
C VAL A 18 -14.23 4.46 -15.76
N ALA A 19 -14.83 3.50 -15.03
CA ALA A 19 -14.18 2.24 -14.68
C ALA A 19 -13.70 1.47 -15.91
N PHE A 20 -14.54 1.37 -16.93
CA PHE A 20 -14.20 0.70 -18.18
C PHE A 20 -13.02 1.39 -18.89
N VAL A 21 -13.03 2.73 -18.99
CA VAL A 21 -11.92 3.49 -19.59
C VAL A 21 -10.61 3.28 -18.81
N ILE A 22 -10.67 3.27 -17.47
CA ILE A 22 -9.50 2.98 -16.63
C ILE A 22 -8.98 1.58 -16.92
N LEU A 23 -9.86 0.57 -16.98
CA LEU A 23 -9.48 -0.82 -17.23
C LEU A 23 -8.81 -0.98 -18.60
N VAL A 24 -9.42 -0.41 -19.64
CA VAL A 24 -8.85 -0.42 -21.01
C VAL A 24 -7.47 0.23 -21.02
N ASN A 25 -7.33 1.41 -20.41
CA ASN A 25 -6.05 2.10 -20.35
C ASN A 25 -4.98 1.28 -19.60
N CYS A 26 -5.33 0.60 -18.50
CA CYS A 26 -4.40 -0.26 -17.77
C CYS A 26 -3.93 -1.46 -18.58
N ILE A 27 -4.83 -2.09 -19.33
CA ILE A 27 -4.49 -3.22 -20.22
C ILE A 27 -3.54 -2.74 -21.34
N LEU A 28 -3.83 -1.58 -21.94
CA LEU A 28 -3.00 -1.02 -23.00
C LEU A 28 -1.60 -0.64 -22.52
N ILE A 29 -1.45 -0.09 -21.30
CA ILE A 29 -0.13 0.17 -20.70
C ILE A 29 0.68 -1.13 -20.57
N GLY A 30 0.03 -2.23 -20.18
CA GLY A 30 0.70 -3.54 -20.10
C GLY A 30 1.13 -4.08 -21.46
N ILE A 31 0.27 -3.96 -22.48
CA ILE A 31 0.57 -4.43 -23.83
C ILE A 31 1.68 -3.59 -24.49
N GLU A 32 1.69 -2.29 -24.27
CA GLU A 32 2.68 -1.35 -24.80
C GLU A 32 4.12 -1.71 -24.39
N GLN A 33 4.33 -2.32 -23.21
CA GLN A 33 5.64 -2.79 -22.78
C GLN A 33 6.22 -3.89 -23.69
N SER A 34 5.35 -4.64 -24.36
CA SER A 34 5.74 -5.75 -25.26
C SER A 34 5.59 -5.39 -26.75
N TYR A 35 4.62 -4.55 -27.07
CA TYR A 35 4.28 -4.20 -28.45
C TYR A 35 4.01 -2.70 -28.56
N GLN A 36 4.96 -1.97 -29.12
CA GLN A 36 4.76 -0.57 -29.48
C GLN A 36 3.95 -0.48 -30.78
N SER A 37 2.80 0.20 -30.73
CA SER A 37 1.92 0.41 -31.87
C SER A 37 1.32 1.81 -31.82
N GLU A 38 1.31 2.50 -32.93
CA GLU A 38 0.66 3.82 -33.08
C GLU A 38 -0.83 3.76 -32.67
N PHE A 39 -1.49 2.64 -32.94
CA PHE A 39 -2.88 2.44 -32.52
C PHE A 39 -3.03 2.42 -30.99
N ILE A 40 -2.11 1.76 -30.25
CA ILE A 40 -2.14 1.73 -28.79
C ILE A 40 -1.93 3.14 -28.24
N SER A 41 -0.97 3.88 -28.77
CA SER A 41 -0.71 5.27 -28.39
C SER A 41 -1.93 6.17 -28.59
N LEU A 42 -2.58 6.08 -29.75
CA LEU A 42 -3.78 6.85 -30.07
C LEU A 42 -4.94 6.53 -29.10
N VAL A 43 -5.17 5.25 -28.76
CA VAL A 43 -6.22 4.89 -27.81
C VAL A 43 -5.88 5.39 -26.39
N GLN A 44 -4.63 5.37 -25.99
CA GLN A 44 -4.20 5.94 -24.71
C GLN A 44 -4.41 7.45 -24.64
N GLU A 45 -4.13 8.19 -25.72
CA GLU A 45 -4.43 9.63 -25.82
C GLU A 45 -5.92 9.91 -25.66
N ILE A 46 -6.78 9.12 -26.31
CA ILE A 46 -8.23 9.21 -26.15
C ILE A 46 -8.62 8.97 -24.67
N CYS A 47 -8.03 7.98 -24.01
CA CYS A 47 -8.27 7.72 -22.60
C CYS A 47 -7.89 8.92 -21.74
N ILE A 48 -6.76 9.59 -22.01
CA ILE A 48 -6.33 10.80 -21.27
C ILE A 48 -7.36 11.92 -21.44
N ILE A 49 -7.84 12.15 -22.66
CA ILE A 49 -8.87 13.15 -22.95
C ILE A 49 -10.15 12.84 -22.15
N LEU A 50 -10.58 11.58 -22.12
CA LEU A 50 -11.75 11.16 -21.33
C LEU A 50 -11.56 11.39 -19.83
N PHE A 51 -10.35 11.17 -19.29
CA PHE A 51 -10.03 11.48 -17.90
C PHE A 51 -10.05 12.97 -17.60
N ILE A 52 -9.59 13.81 -18.53
CA ILE A 52 -9.69 15.26 -18.38
C ILE A 52 -11.15 15.69 -18.30
N ILE A 53 -12.00 15.17 -19.20
CA ILE A 53 -13.44 15.44 -19.20
C ILE A 53 -14.08 14.98 -17.89
N GLU A 54 -13.73 13.78 -17.40
CA GLU A 54 -14.21 13.25 -16.12
C GLU A 54 -13.87 14.18 -14.96
N ILE A 55 -12.62 14.65 -14.87
CA ILE A 55 -12.19 15.56 -13.80
C ILE A 55 -12.91 16.90 -13.88
N ILE A 56 -13.10 17.45 -15.09
CA ILE A 56 -13.87 18.69 -15.28
C ILE A 56 -15.30 18.51 -14.78
N PHE A 57 -15.96 17.38 -15.09
CA PHE A 57 -17.31 17.10 -14.61
C PHE A 57 -17.36 16.99 -13.09
N ARG A 58 -16.39 16.32 -12.47
CA ARG A 58 -16.27 16.24 -11.02
C ARG A 58 -16.00 17.59 -10.37
N TRP A 59 -15.22 18.44 -11.00
CA TRP A 59 -14.94 19.79 -10.52
C TRP A 59 -16.21 20.66 -10.57
N ILE A 60 -16.92 20.69 -11.69
CA ILE A 60 -18.17 21.45 -11.85
C ILE A 60 -19.27 20.93 -10.90
N ALA A 61 -19.31 19.63 -10.62
CA ALA A 61 -20.26 19.01 -9.72
C ALA A 61 -20.07 19.41 -8.24
N LYS A 62 -18.89 19.89 -7.86
CA LYS A 62 -18.57 20.33 -6.49
C LYS A 62 -19.10 21.75 -6.24
N SER A 63 -19.46 22.03 -4.99
CA SER A 63 -20.00 23.33 -4.57
C SER A 63 -18.94 24.44 -4.49
N SER A 64 -17.67 24.08 -4.26
CA SER A 64 -16.55 25.01 -4.23
C SER A 64 -15.26 24.36 -4.72
N VAL A 65 -14.32 25.19 -5.21
CA VAL A 65 -12.99 24.75 -5.63
C VAL A 65 -12.24 24.09 -4.47
N ALA A 66 -12.32 24.65 -3.28
CA ALA A 66 -11.70 24.08 -2.08
C ALA A 66 -12.19 22.67 -1.80
N SER A 67 -13.50 22.39 -1.97
CA SER A 67 -14.07 21.06 -1.73
C SER A 67 -13.65 20.00 -2.75
N PHE A 68 -13.15 20.41 -3.92
CA PHE A 68 -12.55 19.51 -4.89
C PHE A 68 -11.16 19.05 -4.41
N PHE A 69 -10.34 19.97 -3.90
CA PHE A 69 -8.98 19.69 -3.43
C PHE A 69 -8.91 18.99 -2.07
N THR A 70 -10.00 18.90 -1.31
CA THR A 70 -10.05 18.12 -0.06
C THR A 70 -10.07 16.60 -0.30
N SER A 71 -10.41 16.17 -1.52
CA SER A 71 -10.43 14.74 -1.86
C SER A 71 -9.07 14.28 -2.37
N ILE A 72 -8.40 13.40 -1.62
CA ILE A 72 -7.12 12.81 -2.03
C ILE A 72 -7.20 12.10 -3.40
N TRP A 73 -8.34 11.50 -3.71
CA TRP A 73 -8.55 10.82 -5.00
C TRP A 73 -8.56 11.79 -6.18
N ASN A 74 -9.15 12.98 -6.02
CA ASN A 74 -9.14 14.00 -7.05
C ASN A 74 -7.72 14.57 -7.28
N LEU A 75 -6.95 14.70 -6.19
CA LEU A 75 -5.55 15.15 -6.28
C LEU A 75 -4.68 14.13 -7.01
N ILE A 76 -4.84 12.84 -6.69
CA ILE A 76 -4.13 11.76 -7.39
C ILE A 76 -4.48 11.78 -8.89
N ASP A 77 -5.77 11.89 -9.23
CA ASP A 77 -6.21 11.93 -10.63
C ASP A 77 -5.62 13.13 -11.37
N LEU A 78 -5.65 14.31 -10.75
CA LEU A 78 -5.08 15.52 -11.33
C LEU A 78 -3.57 15.40 -11.55
N ALA A 79 -2.84 14.89 -10.55
CA ALA A 79 -1.40 14.66 -10.65
C ALA A 79 -1.06 13.67 -11.76
N LEU A 80 -1.79 12.56 -11.87
CA LEU A 80 -1.58 11.55 -12.91
C LEU A 80 -1.88 12.08 -14.31
N ILE A 81 -2.89 12.93 -14.48
CA ILE A 81 -3.17 13.61 -15.76
C ILE A 81 -2.04 14.58 -16.08
N PHE A 82 -1.64 15.42 -15.10
CA PHE A 82 -0.57 16.39 -15.31
C PHE A 82 0.71 15.71 -15.81
N VAL A 83 1.15 14.66 -15.13
CA VAL A 83 2.34 13.88 -15.54
C VAL A 83 2.15 13.25 -16.92
N SER A 84 0.91 12.86 -17.28
CA SER A 84 0.62 12.26 -18.58
C SER A 84 0.68 13.24 -19.76
N LEU A 85 0.54 14.52 -19.48
CA LEU A 85 0.59 15.59 -20.50
C LEU A 85 2.01 16.11 -20.72
N ILE A 86 2.99 15.69 -19.92
CA ILE A 86 4.39 16.09 -20.10
C ILE A 86 4.95 15.32 -21.31
N PRO A 87 5.41 16.02 -22.37
CA PRO A 87 6.05 15.36 -23.52
C PRO A 87 7.36 14.68 -23.12
N GLU A 88 7.60 13.48 -23.63
CA GLU A 88 8.86 12.75 -23.35
C GLU A 88 10.08 13.46 -23.92
N ASP A 89 9.89 14.19 -25.03
CA ASP A 89 10.96 14.88 -25.74
C ASP A 89 11.63 16.01 -24.92
N LEU A 90 11.01 16.41 -23.79
CA LEU A 90 11.60 17.38 -22.87
C LEU A 90 12.73 16.82 -22.00
N PHE A 91 12.91 15.50 -22.01
CA PHE A 91 13.90 14.83 -21.16
C PHE A 91 14.97 14.17 -22.01
N GLU A 92 16.13 14.78 -22.11
CA GLU A 92 17.31 14.22 -22.76
C GLU A 92 17.96 13.06 -21.93
N ASN A 93 17.69 13.01 -20.62
CA ASN A 93 18.28 12.04 -19.71
C ASN A 93 17.45 10.75 -19.64
N SER A 94 18.08 9.60 -19.91
CA SER A 94 17.47 8.27 -19.88
C SER A 94 16.83 7.91 -18.52
N ASP A 95 17.42 8.38 -17.41
CA ASP A 95 16.93 8.07 -16.05
C ASP A 95 15.59 8.77 -15.76
N LEU A 96 15.44 10.03 -16.15
CA LEU A 96 14.20 10.77 -16.01
C LEU A 96 13.08 10.16 -16.88
N LEU A 97 13.40 9.76 -18.11
CA LEU A 97 12.45 9.04 -18.99
C LEU A 97 11.91 7.77 -18.32
N THR A 98 12.79 7.00 -17.69
CA THR A 98 12.41 5.78 -16.95
C THR A 98 11.46 6.10 -15.79
N ILE A 99 11.74 7.15 -15.02
CA ILE A 99 10.87 7.61 -13.92
C ILE A 99 9.49 7.99 -14.45
N PHE A 100 9.40 8.76 -15.55
CA PHE A 100 8.12 9.16 -16.14
C PHE A 100 7.33 7.96 -16.68
N ARG A 101 7.99 6.97 -17.27
CA ARG A 101 7.35 5.70 -17.67
C ARG A 101 6.77 4.96 -16.46
N ILE A 102 7.52 4.87 -15.35
CA ILE A 102 7.02 4.25 -14.11
C ILE A 102 5.81 5.03 -13.58
N ILE A 103 5.85 6.36 -13.56
CA ILE A 103 4.72 7.18 -13.10
C ILE A 103 3.48 6.98 -13.98
N ARG A 104 3.64 6.75 -15.28
CA ARG A 104 2.51 6.37 -16.14
C ARG A 104 1.85 5.07 -15.70
N VAL A 105 2.64 4.07 -15.29
CA VAL A 105 2.11 2.79 -14.78
C VAL A 105 1.31 3.00 -13.49
N VAL A 106 1.67 4.00 -12.67
CA VAL A 106 0.93 4.34 -11.43
C VAL A 106 -0.54 4.72 -11.70
N ARG A 107 -0.93 5.02 -12.95
CA ARG A 107 -2.36 5.21 -13.31
C ARG A 107 -3.24 4.02 -12.95
N ILE A 108 -2.66 2.81 -12.85
CA ILE A 108 -3.35 1.60 -12.39
C ILE A 108 -3.98 1.80 -11.01
N VAL A 109 -3.42 2.66 -10.16
CA VAL A 109 -3.98 3.00 -8.83
C VAL A 109 -5.42 3.56 -8.93
N ARG A 110 -5.81 4.12 -10.08
CA ARG A 110 -7.19 4.56 -10.30
C ARG A 110 -8.21 3.41 -10.24
N LEU A 111 -7.81 2.17 -10.55
CA LEU A 111 -8.67 1.00 -10.42
C LEU A 111 -9.16 0.78 -8.99
N VAL A 112 -8.37 1.18 -8.00
CA VAL A 112 -8.76 1.07 -6.59
C VAL A 112 -10.08 1.79 -6.28
N LYS A 113 -10.33 2.92 -6.95
CA LYS A 113 -11.57 3.70 -6.75
C LYS A 113 -12.81 3.00 -7.29
N VAL A 114 -12.63 2.15 -8.29
CA VAL A 114 -13.71 1.46 -8.98
C VAL A 114 -14.34 0.39 -8.09
N PHE A 115 -13.55 -0.20 -7.21
CA PHE A 115 -13.98 -1.26 -6.31
C PHE A 115 -14.14 -0.73 -4.88
N PRO A 116 -15.40 -0.48 -4.41
CA PRO A 116 -15.66 0.03 -3.06
C PRO A 116 -15.06 -0.86 -1.97
N GLU A 117 -15.03 -2.17 -2.18
CA GLU A 117 -14.45 -3.16 -1.28
C GLU A 117 -12.96 -2.92 -1.09
N THR A 118 -12.24 -2.63 -2.17
CA THR A 118 -10.80 -2.30 -2.12
C THR A 118 -10.54 -1.02 -1.32
N VAL A 119 -11.38 0.00 -1.49
CA VAL A 119 -11.30 1.24 -0.69
C VAL A 119 -11.56 0.95 0.78
N ALA A 120 -12.51 0.05 1.10
CA ALA A 120 -12.78 -0.37 2.48
C ALA A 120 -11.56 -1.07 3.10
N ILE A 121 -10.94 -2.01 2.38
CA ILE A 121 -9.71 -2.70 2.79
C ILE A 121 -8.58 -1.69 3.05
N LEU A 122 -8.35 -0.73 2.13
CA LEU A 122 -7.33 0.31 2.32
C LEU A 122 -7.60 1.17 3.56
N ARG A 123 -8.86 1.42 3.89
CA ARG A 123 -9.23 2.14 5.11
C ARG A 123 -8.87 1.34 6.37
N VAL A 124 -9.13 0.04 6.37
CA VAL A 124 -8.74 -0.86 7.48
C VAL A 124 -7.22 -0.88 7.63
N ILE A 125 -6.47 -1.06 6.54
CA ILE A 125 -5.00 -1.03 6.54
C ILE A 125 -4.50 0.29 7.10
N ARG A 126 -5.01 1.43 6.63
CA ARG A 126 -4.63 2.76 7.12
C ARG A 126 -4.88 2.92 8.61
N ASN A 127 -6.03 2.46 9.10
CA ASN A 127 -6.37 2.56 10.52
C ASN A 127 -5.49 1.67 11.41
N SER A 128 -4.99 0.55 10.86
CA SER A 128 -4.08 -0.37 11.55
C SER A 128 -2.61 0.07 11.47
N PHE A 129 -2.27 0.93 10.51
CA PHE A 129 -0.89 1.30 10.16
C PHE A 129 -0.10 1.89 11.34
N GLY A 130 -0.72 2.73 12.18
CA GLY A 130 -0.05 3.31 13.35
C GLY A 130 0.37 2.28 14.42
N ALA A 131 -0.35 1.18 14.57
CA ALA A 131 0.04 0.09 15.45
C ALA A 131 1.17 -0.75 14.83
N LEU A 132 1.05 -1.05 13.52
CA LEU A 132 2.06 -1.80 12.77
C LEU A 132 3.40 -1.05 12.73
N LEU A 133 3.39 0.27 12.49
CA LEU A 133 4.61 1.09 12.45
C LEU A 133 5.42 1.00 13.75
N ARG A 134 4.78 0.94 14.92
CA ARG A 134 5.50 0.81 16.21
C ARG A 134 6.27 -0.51 16.29
N ILE A 135 5.67 -1.62 15.83
CA ILE A 135 6.32 -2.93 15.87
C ILE A 135 7.42 -2.99 14.79
N ILE A 136 7.14 -2.51 13.60
CA ILE A 136 8.11 -2.47 12.49
C ILE A 136 9.31 -1.58 12.86
N SER A 137 9.10 -0.42 13.48
CA SER A 137 10.20 0.46 13.90
C SER A 137 11.12 -0.22 14.91
N LEU A 138 10.55 -0.98 15.85
CA LEU A 138 11.34 -1.75 16.81
C LEU A 138 12.10 -2.89 16.11
N LEU A 139 11.49 -3.60 15.18
CA LEU A 139 12.15 -4.61 14.36
C LEU A 139 13.34 -4.03 13.57
N ILE A 140 13.16 -2.85 12.96
CA ILE A 140 14.23 -2.16 12.21
C ILE A 140 15.40 -1.79 13.13
N ILE A 141 15.12 -1.27 14.33
CA ILE A 141 16.15 -0.94 15.30
C ILE A 141 16.94 -2.19 15.71
N MET A 142 16.24 -3.28 16.00
CA MET A 142 16.88 -4.55 16.36
C MET A 142 17.69 -5.15 15.18
N MET A 143 17.13 -5.05 13.97
CA MET A 143 17.84 -5.50 12.75
C MET A 143 19.12 -4.69 12.52
N TYR A 144 19.08 -3.37 12.73
CA TYR A 144 20.27 -2.52 12.64
C TYR A 144 21.35 -2.92 13.67
N PHE A 145 20.93 -3.16 14.93
CA PHE A 145 21.84 -3.65 15.96
C PHE A 145 22.48 -4.99 15.57
N TYR A 146 21.67 -5.97 15.12
CA TYR A 146 22.18 -7.26 14.67
C TYR A 146 23.08 -7.15 13.44
N ALA A 147 22.80 -6.21 12.52
CA ALA A 147 23.64 -5.96 11.37
C ALA A 147 25.04 -5.50 11.78
N ILE A 148 25.14 -4.59 12.76
CA ILE A 148 26.44 -4.14 13.30
C ILE A 148 27.18 -5.33 13.95
N VAL A 149 26.49 -6.11 14.78
CA VAL A 149 27.09 -7.31 15.40
C VAL A 149 27.54 -8.30 14.33
N GLY A 150 26.73 -8.53 13.29
CA GLY A 150 27.07 -9.40 12.17
C GLY A 150 28.32 -8.93 11.41
N ILE A 151 28.45 -7.64 11.14
CA ILE A 151 29.65 -7.06 10.52
C ILE A 151 30.86 -7.29 11.40
N ILE A 152 30.78 -7.05 12.70
CA ILE A 152 31.90 -7.23 13.64
C ILE A 152 32.38 -8.69 13.68
N LEU A 153 31.42 -9.63 13.64
CA LEU A 153 31.70 -11.06 13.78
C LEU A 153 32.15 -11.71 12.46
N PHE A 154 31.55 -11.31 11.33
CA PHE A 154 31.53 -12.10 10.09
C PHE A 154 32.15 -11.41 8.87
N LYS A 155 32.45 -10.11 8.91
CA LYS A 155 33.05 -9.40 7.79
C LYS A 155 34.33 -10.08 7.28
N GLY A 156 34.34 -10.36 5.97
CA GLY A 156 35.47 -11.03 5.31
C GLY A 156 35.60 -12.54 5.61
N LYS A 157 34.57 -13.13 6.26
CA LYS A 157 34.58 -14.56 6.61
C LYS A 157 33.77 -15.43 5.66
N THR A 158 32.88 -14.81 4.86
CA THR A 158 32.07 -15.52 3.88
C THR A 158 32.10 -14.76 2.55
N HIS A 159 32.12 -15.53 1.47
CA HIS A 159 32.07 -15.03 0.11
C HIS A 159 31.07 -15.85 -0.68
N VAL A 160 29.82 -15.41 -0.71
CA VAL A 160 28.78 -16.05 -1.51
C VAL A 160 29.02 -15.69 -2.97
N SER A 161 29.14 -16.70 -3.84
CA SER A 161 29.15 -16.46 -5.28
C SER A 161 27.77 -16.13 -5.78
N ASN A 162 27.59 -14.97 -6.39
CA ASN A 162 26.38 -14.62 -7.08
C ASN A 162 26.29 -15.37 -8.45
N ARG A 163 25.12 -15.23 -9.14
CA ARG A 163 24.87 -15.84 -10.45
C ARG A 163 25.91 -15.45 -11.53
N TYR A 164 26.69 -14.38 -11.30
CA TYR A 164 27.72 -13.86 -12.21
C TYR A 164 29.14 -14.20 -11.78
N ASN A 165 29.31 -15.12 -10.81
CA ASN A 165 30.60 -15.48 -10.21
C ASN A 165 31.33 -14.31 -9.50
N GLU A 166 30.63 -13.25 -9.16
CA GLU A 166 31.17 -12.21 -8.31
C GLU A 166 31.00 -12.63 -6.85
N MET A 167 32.12 -12.63 -6.15
CA MET A 167 32.11 -12.90 -4.71
C MET A 167 31.65 -11.68 -3.95
N PHE A 168 30.59 -11.84 -3.18
CA PHE A 168 30.07 -10.77 -2.37
C PHE A 168 30.00 -11.18 -0.89
N ASP A 169 30.35 -10.25 -0.01
CA ASP A 169 30.33 -10.50 1.44
C ASP A 169 28.98 -10.05 2.04
N PRO A 170 28.13 -10.99 2.51
CA PRO A 170 26.83 -10.68 3.12
C PRO A 170 26.91 -9.78 4.36
N PHE A 171 28.08 -9.67 4.98
CA PHE A 171 28.36 -8.81 6.13
C PHE A 171 29.49 -7.79 5.87
N GLY A 172 29.80 -7.53 4.61
CA GLY A 172 30.88 -6.61 4.21
C GLY A 172 30.63 -5.16 4.57
N ASN A 173 29.37 -4.73 4.56
CA ASN A 173 28.91 -3.39 4.92
C ASN A 173 27.49 -3.42 5.50
N ILE A 174 27.02 -2.25 5.99
CA ILE A 174 25.72 -2.16 6.67
C ILE A 174 24.54 -2.47 5.75
N SER A 175 24.60 -2.08 4.48
CA SER A 175 23.53 -2.33 3.51
C SER A 175 23.37 -3.83 3.25
N GLU A 176 24.48 -4.53 3.00
CA GLU A 176 24.50 -5.97 2.78
C GLU A 176 24.07 -6.76 4.02
N ALA A 177 24.54 -6.34 5.20
CA ALA A 177 24.17 -6.98 6.45
C ALA A 177 22.65 -6.83 6.76
N LEU A 178 22.08 -5.64 6.53
CA LEU A 178 20.64 -5.41 6.68
C LEU A 178 19.84 -6.25 5.68
N PHE A 179 20.27 -6.33 4.43
CA PHE A 179 19.58 -7.13 3.42
C PHE A 179 19.68 -8.63 3.75
N SER A 180 20.83 -9.11 4.20
CA SER A 180 21.02 -10.48 4.66
C SER A 180 20.10 -10.83 5.83
N LEU A 181 19.98 -9.95 6.84
CA LEU A 181 19.06 -10.15 7.96
C LEU A 181 17.60 -10.09 7.52
N PHE A 182 17.26 -9.24 6.56
CA PHE A 182 15.91 -9.21 5.96
C PHE A 182 15.58 -10.55 5.30
N ARG A 183 16.48 -11.13 4.50
CA ARG A 183 16.34 -12.47 3.91
C ARG A 183 16.14 -13.54 4.98
N VAL A 184 16.96 -13.53 6.03
CA VAL A 184 16.81 -14.44 7.18
C VAL A 184 15.44 -14.27 7.85
N THR A 185 14.93 -13.04 7.99
CA THR A 185 13.61 -12.76 8.58
C THR A 185 12.49 -13.38 7.77
N THR A 186 12.60 -13.39 6.44
CA THR A 186 11.64 -14.06 5.54
C THR A 186 11.80 -15.58 5.46
N GLY A 187 12.81 -16.13 6.13
CA GLY A 187 13.14 -17.57 6.12
C GLY A 187 13.98 -18.00 4.93
N GLU A 188 14.49 -17.04 4.14
CA GLU A 188 15.27 -17.31 2.93
C GLU A 188 16.77 -17.39 3.25
N ASP A 189 17.46 -18.34 2.65
CA ASP A 189 18.93 -18.51 2.60
C ASP A 189 19.68 -18.52 3.95
N TRP A 190 19.00 -18.53 5.09
CA TRP A 190 19.67 -18.49 6.39
C TRP A 190 20.53 -19.73 6.66
N THR A 191 20.13 -20.89 6.14
CA THR A 191 20.89 -22.14 6.26
C THR A 191 22.16 -22.07 5.44
N ASP A 192 22.09 -21.54 4.22
CA ASP A 192 23.24 -21.44 3.30
C ASP A 192 24.26 -20.46 3.85
N LEU A 193 23.83 -19.28 4.29
CA LEU A 193 24.70 -18.31 4.98
C LEU A 193 25.36 -18.91 6.23
N ARG A 194 24.60 -19.68 7.00
CA ARG A 194 25.12 -20.35 8.19
C ARG A 194 26.18 -21.42 7.82
N TYR A 195 25.91 -22.25 6.80
CA TYR A 195 26.89 -23.27 6.37
C TYR A 195 28.12 -22.65 5.78
N ASP A 196 27.99 -21.57 5.03
CA ASP A 196 29.12 -20.84 4.47
C ASP A 196 30.02 -20.27 5.57
N LEU A 197 29.46 -19.65 6.60
CA LEU A 197 30.20 -19.17 7.78
C LEU A 197 30.83 -20.31 8.59
N LEU A 198 30.17 -21.47 8.68
CA LEU A 198 30.74 -22.64 9.37
C LEU A 198 31.88 -23.28 8.59
N SER A 199 32.00 -23.02 7.30
CA SER A 199 33.19 -23.46 6.49
C SER A 199 34.41 -22.61 6.75
N SER A 200 34.26 -21.46 7.42
CA SER A 200 35.38 -20.63 7.91
C SER A 200 35.82 -21.06 9.32
N ASP A 201 36.91 -20.53 9.80
CA ASP A 201 37.48 -20.85 11.14
C ASP A 201 36.64 -20.25 12.31
N LEU A 202 35.33 -20.08 12.14
CA LEU A 202 34.50 -19.51 13.18
C LEU A 202 33.94 -20.58 14.15
N PRO A 203 33.84 -20.28 15.45
CA PRO A 203 33.27 -21.21 16.41
C PRO A 203 31.79 -21.56 16.08
N PHE A 204 31.49 -22.85 16.02
CA PHE A 204 30.15 -23.36 15.71
C PHE A 204 29.04 -22.74 16.56
N TRP A 205 29.28 -22.59 17.87
CA TRP A 205 28.30 -22.01 18.79
C TRP A 205 27.98 -20.54 18.51
N MET A 206 28.99 -19.75 18.10
CA MET A 206 28.81 -18.33 17.81
C MET A 206 27.93 -18.09 16.60
N VAL A 207 28.18 -18.80 15.49
CA VAL A 207 27.35 -18.72 14.27
C VAL A 207 25.92 -19.15 14.54
N ASN A 208 25.74 -20.27 15.26
CA ASN A 208 24.42 -20.77 15.57
C ASN A 208 23.63 -19.83 16.50
N ILE A 209 24.24 -19.33 17.56
CA ILE A 209 23.57 -18.39 18.49
C ILE A 209 23.13 -17.14 17.71
N TYR A 210 23.97 -16.59 16.85
CA TYR A 210 23.62 -15.42 16.06
C TYR A 210 22.36 -15.64 15.19
N PHE A 211 22.36 -16.69 14.35
CA PHE A 211 21.22 -16.95 13.47
C PHE A 211 19.97 -17.40 14.23
N VAL A 212 20.10 -18.29 15.19
CA VAL A 212 18.93 -18.80 15.95
C VAL A 212 18.32 -17.68 16.78
N SER A 213 19.12 -16.84 17.44
CA SER A 213 18.59 -15.71 18.21
C SER A 213 17.89 -14.69 17.32
N TRP A 214 18.42 -14.40 16.12
CA TRP A 214 17.76 -13.53 15.15
C TRP A 214 16.44 -14.13 14.64
N LEU A 215 16.41 -15.40 14.29
CA LEU A 215 15.19 -16.10 13.85
C LEU A 215 14.09 -16.05 14.92
N ILE A 216 14.42 -16.35 16.18
CA ILE A 216 13.46 -16.30 17.29
C ILE A 216 12.94 -14.87 17.47
N LEU A 217 13.84 -13.89 17.46
CA LEU A 217 13.50 -12.49 17.65
C LEU A 217 12.60 -11.97 16.50
N SER A 218 13.00 -12.19 15.25
CA SER A 218 12.25 -11.76 14.08
C SER A 218 10.88 -12.45 13.99
N ALA A 219 10.80 -13.77 14.27
CA ALA A 219 9.54 -14.51 14.31
C ALA A 219 8.61 -13.95 15.40
N PHE A 220 9.14 -13.60 16.57
CA PHE A 220 8.36 -12.95 17.62
C PHE A 220 7.73 -11.63 17.16
N PHE A 221 8.49 -10.77 16.47
CA PHE A 221 7.95 -9.52 15.91
C PHE A 221 6.91 -9.77 14.82
N LEU A 222 7.15 -10.69 13.90
CA LEU A 222 6.19 -11.04 12.84
C LEU A 222 4.88 -11.57 13.41
N LEU A 223 4.93 -12.46 14.40
CA LEU A 223 3.73 -12.97 15.09
C LEU A 223 2.96 -11.84 15.78
N ASN A 224 3.64 -10.91 16.46
CA ASN A 224 2.98 -9.78 17.09
C ASN A 224 2.32 -8.83 16.07
N ILE A 225 2.86 -8.66 14.86
CA ILE A 225 2.22 -7.92 13.78
C ILE A 225 0.88 -8.60 13.41
N ILE A 226 0.90 -9.93 13.19
CA ILE A 226 -0.29 -10.69 12.82
C ILE A 226 -1.34 -10.63 13.92
N ILE A 227 -0.96 -10.91 15.17
CA ILE A 227 -1.87 -10.86 16.34
C ILE A 227 -2.46 -9.46 16.50
N GLY A 228 -1.64 -8.41 16.42
CA GLY A 228 -2.09 -7.02 16.52
C GLY A 228 -3.10 -6.63 15.43
N ALA A 229 -2.93 -7.12 14.21
CA ALA A 229 -3.89 -6.92 13.12
C ALA A 229 -5.21 -7.66 13.36
N VAL A 230 -5.16 -8.91 13.82
CA VAL A 230 -6.34 -9.75 14.09
C VAL A 230 -7.15 -9.20 15.28
N VAL A 231 -6.48 -8.91 16.40
CA VAL A 231 -7.15 -8.38 17.62
C VAL A 231 -7.83 -7.05 17.34
N LYS A 232 -7.19 -6.15 16.60
CA LYS A 232 -7.78 -4.85 16.27
C LYS A 232 -9.02 -4.98 15.37
N ASN A 233 -9.02 -5.91 14.43
CA ASN A 233 -10.19 -6.16 13.60
C ASN A 233 -11.34 -6.74 14.43
N TYR A 234 -11.05 -7.67 15.34
CA TYR A 234 -12.05 -8.25 16.24
C TYR A 234 -12.67 -7.19 17.18
N ASP A 235 -11.83 -6.35 17.80
CA ASP A 235 -12.30 -5.27 18.67
C ASP A 235 -13.17 -4.24 17.94
N SER A 236 -12.85 -3.93 16.69
CA SER A 236 -13.65 -3.00 15.89
C SER A 236 -15.02 -3.58 15.52
N GLU A 237 -15.08 -4.86 15.19
CA GLU A 237 -16.32 -5.56 14.85
C GLU A 237 -17.21 -5.72 16.09
N TYR A 238 -16.63 -6.13 17.20
CA TYR A 238 -17.34 -6.25 18.47
C TYR A 238 -17.89 -4.91 18.99
N SER A 239 -17.12 -3.84 18.87
CA SER A 239 -17.53 -2.48 19.27
C SER A 239 -18.68 -1.97 18.39
N ASN A 240 -18.64 -2.24 17.08
CA ASN A 240 -19.70 -1.87 16.16
C ASN A 240 -21.01 -2.61 16.45
N ASP A 241 -20.95 -3.90 16.76
CA ASP A 241 -22.12 -4.72 17.09
C ASP A 241 -22.74 -4.28 18.42
N LYS A 242 -21.90 -3.95 19.41
CA LYS A 242 -22.36 -3.41 20.69
C LYS A 242 -23.02 -2.04 20.57
N ASN A 243 -22.43 -1.14 19.78
CA ASN A 243 -23.00 0.18 19.51
C ASN A 243 -24.33 0.09 18.76
N ALA A 244 -24.45 -0.80 17.78
CA ALA A 244 -25.70 -1.04 17.05
C ALA A 244 -26.82 -1.53 17.98
N LYS A 245 -26.55 -2.46 18.90
CA LYS A 245 -27.50 -2.93 19.91
C LYS A 245 -27.92 -1.83 20.87
N GLN A 246 -26.96 -1.03 21.36
CA GLN A 246 -27.28 0.12 22.24
C GLN A 246 -28.14 1.17 21.55
N ASP A 247 -27.88 1.47 20.25
CA ASP A 247 -28.68 2.42 19.48
C ASP A 247 -30.12 1.90 19.26
N GLU A 248 -30.31 0.60 19.12
CA GLU A 248 -31.62 -0.03 18.96
C GLU A 248 -32.41 0.01 20.29
N GLU A 249 -31.77 -0.32 21.42
CA GLU A 249 -32.36 -0.19 22.76
C GLU A 249 -32.75 1.27 23.06
N LEU A 250 -31.87 2.22 22.71
CA LEU A 250 -32.14 3.65 22.90
C LEU A 250 -33.34 4.15 22.06
N LYS A 251 -33.51 3.63 20.85
CA LYS A 251 -34.71 3.91 20.03
C LYS A 251 -35.97 3.35 20.64
N GLN A 252 -35.96 2.13 21.16
CA GLN A 252 -37.10 1.50 21.82
C GLN A 252 -37.51 2.28 23.08
N LEU A 253 -36.53 2.64 23.93
CA LEU A 253 -36.76 3.44 25.12
C LEU A 253 -37.37 4.83 24.80
N LYS A 254 -36.93 5.48 23.72
CA LYS A 254 -37.54 6.75 23.26
C LYS A 254 -38.98 6.61 22.81
N ILE A 255 -39.32 5.51 22.13
CA ILE A 255 -40.68 5.21 21.71
C ILE A 255 -41.59 4.99 22.92
N GLU A 256 -41.15 4.23 23.92
CA GLU A 256 -41.92 3.98 25.16
C GLU A 256 -42.12 5.27 25.96
N LEU A 257 -41.05 6.08 26.08
CA LEU A 257 -41.15 7.37 26.75
C LEU A 257 -42.15 8.32 26.11
N ASN A 258 -42.22 8.33 24.78
CA ASN A 258 -43.19 9.15 24.06
C ASN A 258 -44.62 8.64 24.27
N LYS A 259 -44.86 7.33 24.27
CA LYS A 259 -46.17 6.74 24.60
C LYS A 259 -46.62 7.10 26.02
N LEU A 260 -45.73 7.02 27.01
CA LEU A 260 -46.04 7.41 28.39
C LEU A 260 -46.37 8.91 28.53
N LYS A 261 -45.69 9.77 27.76
CA LYS A 261 -46.00 11.21 27.73
C LYS A 261 -47.36 11.51 27.11
N GLU A 262 -47.79 10.75 26.10
CA GLU A 262 -49.11 10.88 25.49
C GLU A 262 -50.19 10.48 26.49
N VAL A 263 -50.08 9.33 27.13
CA VAL A 263 -50.99 8.85 28.17
C VAL A 263 -51.11 9.84 29.34
N LYS A 264 -49.99 10.48 29.74
CA LYS A 264 -50.04 11.52 30.82
C LYS A 264 -50.69 12.82 30.37
N ARG A 265 -50.83 13.09 29.11
CA ARG A 265 -51.55 14.29 28.59
C ARG A 265 -53.06 14.06 28.46
N GLU A 266 -53.47 12.80 28.38
CA GLU A 266 -54.89 12.41 28.28
C GLU A 266 -55.56 12.20 29.66
N LEU A 267 -54.79 12.09 30.74
CA LEU A 267 -55.20 12.10 32.15
C LEU A 267 -55.15 13.51 32.75
#